data_1b3dba52eb391d6a6fc865e4a6100e3a
#
_entry.id   1b3dba52eb391d6a6fc865e4a6100e3a
#
_cell.length_a   1.000
_cell.length_b   1.000
_cell.length_c   1.000
_cell.angle_alpha   90.00
_cell.angle_beta   90.00
_cell.angle_gamma   90.00
#
_symmetry.space_group_name_H-M   'P 1'
#
loop_
_entity.id
_entity.type
_entity.pdbx_description
1 polymer ?
#
loop_
_entity_poly.entity_id
_entity_poly.type
_entity_poly.pdbx_seq_one_letter_code
_entity_poly.pdbx_strand_id
1 'polypeptide(L)'
;MNDNSLEQARREAEKIFRALLPQKGLAVREEQISLCHAMLDALFQNKIALCDAGVGIGKTHAYLTACILWRKYTRSPKPVVISTSSIALQNAILGEYLPFLSKVFLENQLIQIPIRGIIRKGKERFVCDERLSQRLSAVQNKKKNPEQR
;
A
#
# COMPACT_ATOMS: atom_id res chain seq x y z
N MET A 1 17.57 18.10 -8.18
CA MET A 1 17.21 16.96 -7.28
C MET A 1 18.40 16.03 -7.26
N ASN A 2 18.90 15.62 -6.09
CA ASN A 2 20.22 14.97 -5.97
C ASN A 2 20.23 13.56 -6.57
N ASP A 3 21.06 13.34 -7.60
CA ASP A 3 21.35 12.00 -8.17
C ASP A 3 21.80 11.02 -7.07
N ASN A 4 22.46 11.50 -6.05
CA ASN A 4 22.88 10.72 -4.89
C ASN A 4 21.70 10.09 -4.12
N SER A 5 20.56 10.79 -3.99
CA SER A 5 19.39 10.27 -3.27
C SER A 5 18.71 9.13 -4.02
N LEU A 6 18.63 9.20 -5.35
CA LEU A 6 18.11 8.12 -6.18
C LEU A 6 19.01 6.88 -6.11
N GLU A 7 20.31 7.06 -6.21
CA GLU A 7 21.28 5.96 -6.10
C GLU A 7 21.23 5.29 -4.73
N GLN A 8 21.09 6.07 -3.66
CA GLN A 8 20.90 5.52 -2.31
C GLN A 8 19.60 4.72 -2.21
N ALA A 9 18.48 5.23 -2.76
CA ALA A 9 17.20 4.54 -2.78
C ALA A 9 17.27 3.21 -3.55
N ARG A 10 17.97 3.19 -4.69
CA ARG A 10 18.19 1.96 -5.49
C ARG A 10 19.01 0.93 -4.72
N ARG A 11 20.13 1.32 -4.10
CA ARG A 11 20.95 0.41 -3.28
C ARG A 11 20.16 -0.16 -2.10
N GLU A 12 19.33 0.66 -1.47
CA GLU A 12 18.50 0.19 -0.38
C GLU A 12 17.38 -0.74 -0.87
N ALA A 13 16.79 -0.50 -2.04
CA ALA A 13 15.85 -1.41 -2.67
C ALA A 13 16.50 -2.78 -2.96
N GLU A 14 17.71 -2.81 -3.52
CA GLU A 14 18.49 -4.06 -3.71
C GLU A 14 18.67 -4.82 -2.39
N LYS A 15 19.10 -4.13 -1.33
CA LYS A 15 19.24 -4.74 0.00
C LYS A 15 17.92 -5.32 0.51
N ILE A 16 16.81 -4.58 0.34
CA ILE A 16 15.49 -5.04 0.78
C ILE A 16 15.09 -6.32 0.05
N PHE A 17 15.14 -6.33 -1.28
CA PHE A 17 14.66 -7.47 -2.06
C PHE A 17 15.61 -8.67 -2.06
N ARG A 18 16.93 -8.46 -1.99
CA ARG A 18 17.91 -9.54 -2.03
C ARG A 18 18.31 -10.09 -0.68
N ALA A 19 18.14 -9.32 0.39
CA ALA A 19 18.57 -9.75 1.71
C ALA A 19 17.43 -9.77 2.74
N LEU A 20 16.68 -8.68 2.89
CA LEU A 20 15.75 -8.54 4.02
C LEU A 20 14.45 -9.32 3.82
N LEU A 21 13.85 -9.23 2.64
CA LEU A 21 12.62 -9.97 2.33
C LEU A 21 12.84 -11.48 2.27
N PRO A 22 13.95 -12.01 1.73
CA PRO A 22 14.25 -13.44 1.78
C PRO A 22 14.39 -14.00 3.21
N GLN A 23 14.92 -13.24 4.15
CA GLN A 23 14.94 -13.63 5.58
C GLN A 23 13.54 -13.80 6.18
N LYS A 24 12.52 -13.25 5.54
CA LYS A 24 11.10 -13.40 5.90
C LYS A 24 10.37 -14.44 5.05
N GLY A 25 11.09 -15.26 4.28
CA GLY A 25 10.52 -16.33 3.46
C GLY A 25 10.06 -15.92 2.07
N LEU A 26 10.37 -14.71 1.60
CA LEU A 26 10.02 -14.25 0.27
C LEU A 26 11.13 -14.57 -0.73
N ALA A 27 10.77 -15.08 -1.92
CA ALA A 27 11.75 -15.35 -2.95
C ALA A 27 12.29 -14.06 -3.60
N VAL A 28 13.57 -14.06 -3.95
CA VAL A 28 14.16 -13.02 -4.80
C VAL A 28 13.58 -13.13 -6.21
N ARG A 29 13.15 -12.02 -6.78
CA ARG A 29 12.58 -11.93 -8.14
C ARG A 29 13.13 -10.70 -8.85
N GLU A 30 13.88 -10.94 -9.93
CA GLU A 30 14.55 -9.86 -10.67
C GLU A 30 13.55 -8.86 -11.29
N GLU A 31 12.42 -9.35 -11.78
CA GLU A 31 11.34 -8.50 -12.33
C GLU A 31 10.75 -7.57 -11.27
N GLN A 32 10.66 -8.04 -10.02
CA GLN A 32 10.19 -7.22 -8.90
C GLN A 32 11.16 -6.09 -8.58
N ILE A 33 12.45 -6.38 -8.60
CA ILE A 33 13.52 -5.40 -8.36
C ILE A 33 13.55 -4.39 -9.50
N SER A 34 13.51 -4.85 -10.75
CA SER A 34 13.46 -4.01 -11.94
C SER A 34 12.26 -3.08 -11.94
N LEU A 35 11.08 -3.58 -11.55
CA LEU A 35 9.87 -2.76 -11.40
C LEU A 35 10.05 -1.68 -10.34
N CYS A 36 10.62 -2.03 -9.19
CA CYS A 36 10.89 -1.06 -8.12
C CYS A 36 11.84 0.05 -8.60
N HIS A 37 12.90 -0.30 -9.32
CA HIS A 37 13.85 0.67 -9.88
C HIS A 37 13.19 1.59 -10.90
N ALA A 38 12.41 1.06 -11.84
CA ALA A 38 11.68 1.87 -12.82
C ALA A 38 10.73 2.87 -12.14
N MET A 39 10.07 2.47 -11.07
CA MET A 39 9.19 3.34 -10.30
C MET A 39 9.98 4.39 -9.51
N LEU A 40 11.12 4.04 -8.91
CA LEU A 40 12.00 5.02 -8.27
C LEU A 40 12.45 6.08 -9.26
N ASP A 41 12.89 5.70 -10.46
CA ASP A 41 13.30 6.63 -11.50
C ASP A 41 12.19 7.61 -11.85
N ALA A 42 10.99 7.09 -12.08
CA ALA A 42 9.85 7.93 -12.41
C ALA A 42 9.49 8.91 -11.26
N LEU A 43 9.48 8.42 -10.03
CA LEU A 43 9.16 9.23 -8.85
C LEU A 43 10.21 10.33 -8.60
N PHE A 44 11.51 10.01 -8.70
CA PHE A 44 12.58 10.99 -8.49
C PHE A 44 12.69 12.01 -9.62
N GLN A 45 12.36 11.61 -10.84
CA GLN A 45 12.43 12.48 -12.01
C GLN A 45 11.10 13.20 -12.31
N ASN A 46 10.05 13.00 -11.52
CA ASN A 46 8.69 13.51 -11.77
C ASN A 46 8.17 13.10 -13.17
N LYS A 47 8.43 11.86 -13.55
CA LYS A 47 7.98 11.26 -14.81
C LYS A 47 6.83 10.29 -14.57
N ILE A 48 6.09 10.01 -15.63
CA ILE A 48 5.10 8.94 -15.67
C ILE A 48 5.81 7.66 -16.10
N ALA A 49 5.66 6.57 -15.32
CA ALA A 49 6.07 5.23 -15.71
C ALA A 49 4.83 4.42 -16.08
N LEU A 50 4.86 3.81 -17.26
CA LEU A 50 3.91 2.78 -17.67
C LEU A 50 4.63 1.44 -17.57
N CYS A 51 4.23 0.61 -16.60
CA CYS A 51 4.89 -0.65 -16.33
C CYS A 51 3.92 -1.81 -16.57
N ASP A 52 4.24 -2.67 -17.54
CA ASP A 52 3.57 -3.95 -17.69
C ASP A 52 4.32 -5.00 -16.87
N ALA A 53 3.61 -5.67 -15.99
CA ALA A 53 4.22 -6.61 -15.05
C ALA A 53 3.31 -7.81 -14.85
N GLY A 54 3.85 -9.00 -15.12
CA GLY A 54 3.11 -10.27 -15.06
C GLY A 54 2.47 -10.56 -13.70
N VAL A 55 1.56 -11.53 -13.68
CA VAL A 55 0.93 -12.00 -12.44
C VAL A 55 1.97 -12.72 -11.59
N GLY A 56 1.93 -12.51 -10.28
CA GLY A 56 2.80 -13.26 -9.34
C GLY A 56 4.19 -12.69 -9.12
N ILE A 57 4.65 -11.67 -9.84
CA ILE A 57 5.99 -11.09 -9.65
C ILE A 57 6.16 -10.29 -8.33
N GLY A 58 5.08 -10.07 -7.58
CA GLY A 58 5.15 -9.32 -6.32
C GLY A 58 5.05 -7.79 -6.49
N LYS A 59 4.26 -7.32 -7.47
CA LYS A 59 4.05 -5.89 -7.76
C LYS A 59 3.79 -5.04 -6.52
N THR A 60 3.00 -5.55 -5.60
CA THR A 60 2.61 -4.79 -4.39
C THR A 60 3.81 -4.42 -3.54
N HIS A 61 4.72 -5.35 -3.29
CA HIS A 61 5.96 -5.05 -2.57
C HIS A 61 6.85 -4.07 -3.36
N ALA A 62 6.92 -4.20 -4.69
CA ALA A 62 7.74 -3.34 -5.53
C ALA A 62 7.30 -1.87 -5.43
N TYR A 63 6.02 -1.57 -5.70
CA TYR A 63 5.57 -0.19 -5.68
C TYR A 63 5.49 0.40 -4.26
N LEU A 64 5.13 -0.38 -3.25
CA LEU A 64 5.15 0.10 -1.87
C LEU A 64 6.57 0.44 -1.42
N THR A 65 7.54 -0.42 -1.71
CA THR A 65 8.95 -0.17 -1.40
C THR A 65 9.45 1.08 -2.12
N ALA A 66 9.17 1.23 -3.42
CA ALA A 66 9.56 2.42 -4.18
C ALA A 66 8.99 3.71 -3.58
N CYS A 67 7.70 3.72 -3.23
CA CYS A 67 7.03 4.87 -2.62
C CYS A 67 7.61 5.22 -1.24
N ILE A 68 7.90 4.23 -0.41
CA ILE A 68 8.47 4.43 0.92
C ILE A 68 9.89 4.99 0.82
N LEU A 69 10.72 4.43 -0.05
CA LEU A 69 12.09 4.90 -0.26
C LEU A 69 12.13 6.30 -0.87
N TRP A 70 11.28 6.56 -1.87
CA TRP A 70 11.15 7.91 -2.42
C TRP A 70 10.82 8.93 -1.33
N ARG A 71 9.82 8.63 -0.49
CA ARG A 71 9.44 9.52 0.61
C ARG A 71 10.55 9.71 1.64
N LYS A 72 11.27 8.64 1.98
CA LYS A 72 12.41 8.67 2.89
C LYS A 72 13.49 9.62 2.40
N TYR A 73 13.91 9.50 1.16
CA TYR A 73 15.04 10.24 0.61
C TYR A 73 14.70 11.64 0.13
N THR A 74 13.46 11.90 -0.27
CA THR A 74 13.02 13.25 -0.66
C THR A 74 12.50 14.05 0.52
N ARG A 75 12.17 13.41 1.65
CA ARG A 75 11.50 14.01 2.81
C ARG A 75 10.23 14.75 2.43
N SER A 76 9.58 14.33 1.35
CA SER A 76 8.37 14.96 0.85
C SER A 76 7.24 14.90 1.88
N PRO A 77 6.58 16.03 2.20
CA PRO A 77 5.39 16.03 3.06
C PRO A 77 4.16 15.50 2.34
N LYS A 78 4.20 15.39 1.01
CA LYS A 78 3.04 14.96 0.20
C LYS A 78 2.72 13.49 0.47
N PRO A 79 1.42 13.15 0.58
CA PRO A 79 1.01 11.75 0.68
C PRO A 79 1.28 11.02 -0.63
N VAL A 80 1.54 9.71 -0.52
CA VAL A 80 1.50 8.81 -1.67
C VAL A 80 0.08 8.30 -1.82
N VAL A 81 -0.45 8.35 -3.02
CA VAL A 81 -1.80 7.85 -3.34
C VAL A 81 -1.67 6.61 -4.21
N ILE A 82 -2.29 5.52 -3.76
CA ILE A 82 -2.38 4.27 -4.51
C ILE A 82 -3.85 4.05 -4.86
N SER A 83 -4.16 4.02 -6.15
CA SER A 83 -5.51 3.78 -6.66
C SER A 83 -5.63 2.37 -7.21
N THR A 84 -6.69 1.67 -6.83
CA THR A 84 -7.03 0.35 -7.35
C THR A 84 -8.53 0.14 -7.36
N SER A 85 -9.05 -0.57 -8.35
CA SER A 85 -10.45 -1.00 -8.40
C SER A 85 -10.74 -2.20 -7.50
N SER A 86 -9.73 -2.92 -7.06
CA SER A 86 -9.87 -4.12 -6.22
C SER A 86 -10.00 -3.77 -4.74
N ILE A 87 -11.17 -4.03 -4.15
CA ILE A 87 -11.40 -3.86 -2.71
C ILE A 87 -10.52 -4.82 -1.90
N ALA A 88 -10.35 -6.05 -2.38
CA ALA A 88 -9.49 -7.04 -1.74
C ALA A 88 -8.05 -6.52 -1.64
N LEU A 89 -7.51 -5.94 -2.73
CA LEU A 89 -6.17 -5.35 -2.72
C LEU A 89 -6.08 -4.12 -1.80
N GLN A 90 -7.11 -3.26 -1.75
CA GLN A 90 -7.14 -2.13 -0.80
C GLN A 90 -7.00 -2.62 0.65
N ASN A 91 -7.77 -3.65 1.01
CA ASN A 91 -7.74 -4.21 2.36
C ASN A 91 -6.40 -4.91 2.64
N ALA A 92 -5.87 -5.68 1.69
CA ALA A 92 -4.59 -6.36 1.84
C ALA A 92 -3.41 -5.37 1.99
N ILE A 93 -3.42 -4.24 1.25
CA ILE A 93 -2.38 -3.21 1.40
C ILE A 93 -2.30 -2.71 2.85
N LEU A 94 -3.44 -2.39 3.48
CA LEU A 94 -3.43 -1.87 4.85
C LEU A 94 -3.34 -2.95 5.92
N GLY A 95 -3.95 -4.11 5.70
CA GLY A 95 -4.02 -5.18 6.68
C GLY A 95 -2.80 -6.09 6.69
N GLU A 96 -2.08 -6.19 5.58
CA GLU A 96 -1.00 -7.17 5.41
C GLU A 96 0.30 -6.53 4.92
N TYR A 97 0.30 -5.91 3.73
CA TYR A 97 1.54 -5.46 3.07
C TYR A 97 2.23 -4.31 3.80
N LEU A 98 1.49 -3.25 4.16
CA LEU A 98 2.08 -2.11 4.87
C LEU A 98 2.56 -2.47 6.27
N PRO A 99 1.81 -3.21 7.11
CA PRO A 99 2.31 -3.67 8.41
C PRO A 99 3.54 -4.56 8.28
N PHE A 100 3.56 -5.47 7.31
CA PHE A 100 4.70 -6.34 7.05
C PHE A 100 5.96 -5.54 6.67
N LEU A 101 5.87 -4.67 5.65
CA LEU A 101 7.00 -3.83 5.23
C LEU A 101 7.43 -2.87 6.34
N SER A 102 6.47 -2.28 7.05
CA SER A 102 6.77 -1.39 8.19
C SER A 102 7.59 -2.11 9.26
N LYS A 103 7.23 -3.35 9.60
CA LYS A 103 7.96 -4.19 10.55
C LYS A 103 9.38 -4.48 10.06
N VAL A 104 9.52 -4.96 8.81
CA VAL A 104 10.84 -5.25 8.22
C VAL A 104 11.73 -4.01 8.21
N PHE A 105 11.19 -2.85 7.86
CA PHE A 105 11.96 -1.61 7.77
C PHE A 105 12.34 -1.05 9.14
N LEU A 106 11.48 -1.16 10.14
CA LEU A 106 11.79 -0.79 11.53
C LEU A 106 12.87 -1.70 12.13
N GLU A 107 12.74 -3.01 12.00
CA GLU A 107 13.70 -4.00 12.51
C GLU A 107 15.10 -3.79 11.93
N ASN A 108 15.19 -3.31 10.70
CA ASN A 108 16.46 -3.04 10.01
C ASN A 108 16.87 -1.56 10.04
N GLN A 109 16.25 -0.74 10.86
CA GLN A 109 16.55 0.70 11.03
C GLN A 109 16.47 1.51 9.72
N LEU A 110 15.71 1.04 8.74
CA LEU A 110 15.47 1.76 7.49
C LEU A 110 14.52 2.94 7.67
N ILE A 111 13.61 2.83 8.62
CA ILE A 111 12.69 3.89 9.06
C ILE A 111 12.69 3.94 10.60
N GLN A 112 12.28 5.08 11.16
CA GLN A 112 12.24 5.29 12.62
C GLN A 112 10.82 5.23 13.18
N ILE A 113 9.81 5.41 12.35
CA ILE A 113 8.40 5.41 12.75
C ILE A 113 7.60 4.47 11.83
N PRO A 114 6.54 3.84 12.36
CA PRO A 114 5.69 2.96 11.55
C PRO A 114 5.05 3.72 10.38
N ILE A 115 4.91 3.00 9.25
CA ILE A 115 4.23 3.52 8.07
C ILE A 115 2.73 3.56 8.36
N ARG A 116 2.10 4.70 8.09
CA ARG A 116 0.65 4.87 8.25
C ARG A 116 -0.02 5.01 6.91
N GLY A 117 -1.18 4.37 6.77
CA GLY A 117 -2.03 4.48 5.60
C GLY A 117 -3.50 4.63 6.00
N ILE A 118 -4.29 5.18 5.09
CA ILE A 118 -5.74 5.26 5.22
C ILE A 118 -6.40 4.78 3.93
N ILE A 119 -7.56 4.15 4.03
CA ILE A 119 -8.38 3.83 2.86
C ILE A 119 -9.38 4.96 2.63
N ARG A 120 -9.49 5.38 1.35
CA ARG A 120 -10.59 6.20 0.87
C ARG A 120 -11.41 5.40 -0.14
N LYS A 121 -12.70 5.28 0.10
CA LYS A 121 -13.65 4.56 -0.75
C LYS A 121 -14.72 5.52 -1.25
N GLY A 122 -15.44 5.15 -2.31
CA GLY A 122 -16.63 5.87 -2.75
C GLY A 122 -17.71 5.89 -1.66
N LYS A 123 -18.56 6.94 -1.67
CA LYS A 123 -19.61 7.18 -0.68
C LYS A 123 -20.53 5.97 -0.49
N GLU A 124 -20.82 5.26 -1.56
CA GLU A 124 -21.68 4.07 -1.58
C GLU A 124 -21.11 2.87 -0.83
N ARG A 125 -19.82 2.92 -0.47
CA ARG A 125 -19.09 1.85 0.23
C ARG A 125 -18.85 2.15 1.71
N PHE A 126 -19.42 3.24 2.22
CA PHE A 126 -19.45 3.54 3.64
C PHE A 126 -20.85 3.29 4.18
N VAL A 127 -20.91 2.78 5.41
CA VAL A 127 -22.17 2.69 6.14
C VAL A 127 -22.61 4.12 6.48
N CYS A 128 -23.85 4.44 6.13
CA CYS A 128 -24.49 5.67 6.56
C CYS A 128 -25.24 5.37 7.86
N ASP A 129 -24.80 5.96 8.97
CA ASP A 129 -25.37 5.71 10.30
C ASP A 129 -26.87 6.00 10.34
N GLU A 130 -27.32 7.04 9.67
CA GLU A 130 -28.72 7.39 9.57
C GLU A 130 -29.56 6.30 8.87
N ARG A 131 -29.09 5.82 7.68
CA ARG A 131 -29.77 4.74 6.97
C ARG A 131 -29.75 3.43 7.74
N LEU A 132 -28.65 3.16 8.47
CA LEU A 132 -28.55 1.98 9.33
C LEU A 132 -29.57 2.07 10.46
N SER A 133 -29.64 3.21 11.15
CA SER A 133 -30.61 3.43 12.24
C SER A 133 -32.05 3.31 11.77
N GLN A 134 -32.39 3.89 10.62
CA GLN A 134 -33.73 3.75 10.02
C GLN A 134 -34.07 2.30 9.70
N ARG A 135 -33.14 1.54 9.12
CA ARG A 135 -33.34 0.12 8.84
C ARG A 135 -33.49 -0.74 10.10
N LEU A 136 -32.67 -0.49 11.11
CA LEU A 136 -32.76 -1.18 12.40
C LEU A 136 -34.10 -0.92 13.07
N SER A 137 -34.56 0.32 13.09
CA SER A 137 -35.88 0.69 13.65
C SER A 137 -37.02 0.02 12.88
N ALA A 138 -36.94 -0.02 11.55
CA ALA A 138 -37.95 -0.68 10.72
C ALA A 138 -38.01 -2.20 10.99
N VAL A 139 -36.88 -2.85 11.17
CA VAL A 139 -36.81 -4.30 11.50
C VAL A 139 -37.34 -4.59 12.90
N GLN A 140 -37.03 -3.71 13.87
CA GLN A 140 -37.53 -3.84 15.25
C GLN A 140 -39.06 -3.67 15.30
N ASN A 141 -39.61 -2.70 14.56
CA ASN A 141 -41.04 -2.47 14.48
C ASN A 141 -41.79 -3.65 13.81
N LYS A 142 -41.21 -4.27 12.77
CA LYS A 142 -41.77 -5.49 12.15
C LYS A 142 -41.76 -6.69 13.08
N LYS A 143 -40.78 -6.81 14.00
CA LYS A 143 -40.76 -7.85 15.02
C LYS A 143 -41.79 -7.64 16.12
N LYS A 144 -42.18 -6.38 16.41
CA LYS A 144 -43.18 -6.06 17.42
C LYS A 144 -44.64 -6.25 16.92
N ASN A 145 -44.87 -6.20 15.62
CA ASN A 145 -46.20 -6.40 15.00
C ASN A 145 -46.15 -7.55 13.98
N PRO A 146 -46.18 -8.83 14.40
CA PRO A 146 -46.18 -9.96 13.49
C PRO A 146 -47.51 -10.20 12.73
N GLU A 147 -48.61 -9.51 13.12
CA GLU A 147 -49.96 -9.77 12.57
C GLU A 147 -50.28 -8.97 11.30
N GLN A 148 -49.39 -8.18 10.75
CA GLN A 148 -49.56 -7.50 9.46
C GLN A 148 -48.78 -8.18 8.33
N ARG A 149 -49.17 -9.40 7.99
CA ARG A 149 -48.80 -10.07 6.73
C ARG A 149 -50.00 -10.14 5.80
#